data_3ed528e6427f4b260761e3e306092349
#
_entry.id   3ed528e6427f4b260761e3e306092349
#
_cell.length_a   1.000
_cell.length_b   1.000
_cell.length_c   1.000
_cell.angle_alpha   90.00
_cell.angle_beta   90.00
_cell.angle_gamma   90.00
#
_symmetry.space_group_name_H-M   'P 1'
#
loop_
_entity.id
_entity.type
_entity.pdbx_description
1 polymer ?
#
loop_
_entity_poly.entity_id
_entity_poly.type
_entity_poly.pdbx_seq_one_letter_code
_entity_poly.pdbx_strand_id
1 'polypeptide(L)'
;IYQELMKSHNRYDFDDMINWVLKAFNENKNLLAQYQERYLYILVDEFQDTSGTQNALIKLLVNYWEQPNLFVVGDDDQSIFRFQGANVENMLHFQHDYAEEVLMIVLENNYRSTQPILDASTIIINNNQERLVNKIEGLEKKLISSHPDLQNNTTLPSIVSYGNPQEEMIDITEQITQIIEKGVAPQEIAVLYKENRYGEEIAHFLQQKNIPVYTKRTANLLDQTLIKQIITLLDYLNCELDQSYEGAHLLFEILHFKWWNISPITIAKITFEANQLKYGSPENSFRKVLVEKTQQVQGSLFQEGGVPELAKAVQVLESLINEVPNVTLLNLVEQ
;
A
#
# COMPACT_ATOMS: atom_id res chain seq x y z
N ILE A 1 2.16 18.72 -24.79
CA ILE A 1 3.40 18.51 -24.00
C ILE A 1 3.40 17.11 -23.38
N TYR A 2 2.45 16.72 -22.48
CA TYR A 2 2.42 15.39 -21.84
C TYR A 2 2.39 14.24 -22.88
N GLN A 3 1.40 14.25 -23.78
CA GLN A 3 1.26 13.22 -24.82
C GLN A 3 2.45 13.17 -25.79
N GLU A 4 3.05 14.30 -26.11
CA GLU A 4 4.25 14.37 -26.96
C GLU A 4 5.44 13.73 -26.26
N LEU A 5 5.59 13.98 -24.95
CA LEU A 5 6.65 13.38 -24.13
C LEU A 5 6.46 11.86 -24.03
N MET A 6 5.24 11.40 -23.74
CA MET A 6 4.91 9.98 -23.70
C MET A 6 5.22 9.29 -25.03
N LYS A 7 4.82 9.91 -26.14
CA LYS A 7 5.08 9.41 -27.49
C LYS A 7 6.57 9.38 -27.83
N SER A 8 7.34 10.42 -27.45
CA SER A 8 8.79 10.47 -27.70
C SER A 8 9.55 9.37 -26.96
N HIS A 9 9.02 8.90 -25.82
CA HIS A 9 9.60 7.80 -25.02
C HIS A 9 8.97 6.43 -25.31
N ASN A 10 8.07 6.32 -26.32
CA ASN A 10 7.29 5.11 -26.62
C ASN A 10 6.56 4.57 -25.37
N ARG A 11 5.94 5.48 -24.62
CA ARG A 11 5.15 5.18 -23.42
C ARG A 11 3.69 5.54 -23.64
N TYR A 12 2.80 4.89 -22.87
CA TYR A 12 1.37 5.16 -22.81
C TYR A 12 0.87 4.90 -21.39
N ASP A 13 -0.26 5.49 -21.02
CA ASP A 13 -0.96 5.23 -19.76
C ASP A 13 -2.24 4.39 -19.98
N PHE A 14 -2.95 4.09 -18.91
CA PHE A 14 -4.16 3.27 -18.97
C PHE A 14 -5.28 3.95 -19.75
N ASP A 15 -5.40 5.26 -19.66
CA ASP A 15 -6.42 6.03 -20.38
C ASP A 15 -6.15 6.03 -21.89
N ASP A 16 -4.89 6.06 -22.29
CA ASP A 16 -4.49 5.97 -23.69
C ASP A 16 -5.00 4.69 -24.37
N MET A 17 -5.01 3.56 -23.64
CA MET A 17 -5.48 2.29 -24.21
C MET A 17 -6.93 2.37 -24.67
N ILE A 18 -7.82 2.96 -23.85
CA ILE A 18 -9.24 3.12 -24.19
C ILE A 18 -9.42 4.20 -25.26
N ASN A 19 -8.72 5.33 -25.12
CA ASN A 19 -8.80 6.44 -26.06
C ASN A 19 -8.33 6.07 -27.47
N TRP A 20 -7.30 5.24 -27.59
CA TRP A 20 -6.85 4.76 -28.91
C TRP A 20 -7.84 3.81 -29.56
N VAL A 21 -8.52 2.97 -28.81
CA VAL A 21 -9.61 2.12 -29.32
C VAL A 21 -10.76 2.99 -29.81
N LEU A 22 -11.20 3.96 -29.00
CA LEU A 22 -12.24 4.93 -29.40
C LEU A 22 -11.87 5.66 -30.68
N LYS A 23 -10.63 6.14 -30.79
CA LYS A 23 -10.11 6.79 -31.99
C LYS A 23 -10.12 5.86 -33.20
N ALA A 24 -9.59 4.65 -33.04
CA ALA A 24 -9.55 3.64 -34.11
C ALA A 24 -10.95 3.30 -34.63
N PHE A 25 -11.93 3.13 -33.73
CA PHE A 25 -13.33 2.86 -34.13
C PHE A 25 -14.01 4.05 -34.80
N ASN A 26 -13.67 5.28 -34.40
CA ASN A 26 -14.21 6.48 -35.05
C ASN A 26 -13.61 6.70 -36.45
N GLU A 27 -12.32 6.43 -36.61
CA GLU A 27 -11.60 6.61 -37.90
C GLU A 27 -11.83 5.46 -38.89
N ASN A 28 -12.04 4.23 -38.40
CA ASN A 28 -12.21 3.04 -39.21
C ASN A 28 -13.54 2.32 -38.92
N LYS A 29 -14.56 2.68 -39.67
CA LYS A 29 -15.91 2.11 -39.51
C LYS A 29 -15.99 0.62 -39.83
N ASN A 30 -15.13 0.11 -40.73
CA ASN A 30 -15.07 -1.33 -41.04
C ASN A 30 -14.52 -2.12 -39.82
N LEU A 31 -13.52 -1.56 -39.14
CA LEU A 31 -12.99 -2.16 -37.92
C LEU A 31 -14.06 -2.17 -36.81
N LEU A 32 -14.76 -1.05 -36.63
CA LEU A 32 -15.87 -0.99 -35.66
C LEU A 32 -16.94 -2.05 -35.95
N ALA A 33 -17.40 -2.14 -37.24
CA ALA A 33 -18.41 -3.10 -37.64
C ALA A 33 -17.99 -4.56 -37.37
N GLN A 34 -16.72 -4.91 -37.59
CA GLN A 34 -16.22 -6.26 -37.23
C GLN A 34 -16.38 -6.60 -35.75
N TYR A 35 -16.14 -5.63 -34.85
CA TYR A 35 -16.32 -5.84 -33.42
C TYR A 35 -17.80 -5.85 -33.03
N GLN A 36 -18.63 -5.00 -33.64
CA GLN A 36 -20.09 -4.97 -33.43
C GLN A 36 -20.74 -6.29 -33.83
N GLU A 37 -20.35 -6.86 -34.97
CA GLU A 37 -20.85 -8.16 -35.44
C GLU A 37 -20.26 -9.35 -34.64
N ARG A 38 -19.05 -9.21 -34.11
CA ARG A 38 -18.41 -10.26 -33.31
C ARG A 38 -19.03 -10.39 -31.92
N TYR A 39 -19.40 -9.28 -31.29
CA TYR A 39 -19.93 -9.24 -29.94
C TYR A 39 -21.42 -8.90 -29.94
N LEU A 40 -22.24 -9.95 -30.02
CA LEU A 40 -23.69 -9.83 -30.05
C LEU A 40 -24.32 -9.53 -28.69
N TYR A 41 -23.61 -9.81 -27.61
CA TYR A 41 -24.01 -9.56 -26.23
C TYR A 41 -22.91 -8.82 -25.52
N ILE A 42 -23.26 -7.74 -24.85
CA ILE A 42 -22.32 -6.95 -24.03
C ILE A 42 -22.84 -6.96 -22.60
N LEU A 43 -22.00 -7.44 -21.67
CA LEU A 43 -22.29 -7.50 -20.26
C LEU A 43 -21.30 -6.60 -19.53
N VAL A 44 -21.82 -5.70 -18.70
CA VAL A 44 -20.98 -4.76 -17.92
C VAL A 44 -21.29 -4.95 -16.46
N ASP A 45 -20.28 -5.34 -15.70
CA ASP A 45 -20.33 -5.44 -14.26
C ASP A 45 -19.80 -4.17 -13.61
N GLU A 46 -20.19 -3.91 -12.36
CA GLU A 46 -19.79 -2.71 -11.59
C GLU A 46 -20.01 -1.40 -12.39
N PHE A 47 -21.16 -1.29 -13.05
CA PHE A 47 -21.45 -0.21 -14.00
C PHE A 47 -21.36 1.19 -13.36
N GLN A 48 -21.59 1.33 -12.04
CA GLN A 48 -21.43 2.56 -11.29
C GLN A 48 -19.96 3.08 -11.29
N ASP A 49 -18.99 2.20 -11.52
CA ASP A 49 -17.56 2.54 -11.51
C ASP A 49 -17.00 2.80 -12.92
N THR A 50 -17.85 2.74 -13.95
CA THR A 50 -17.43 3.01 -15.34
C THR A 50 -17.13 4.48 -15.56
N SER A 51 -15.98 4.75 -16.23
CA SER A 51 -15.61 6.10 -16.66
C SER A 51 -16.40 6.52 -17.92
N GLY A 52 -16.41 7.83 -18.21
CA GLY A 52 -17.03 8.36 -19.42
C GLY A 52 -16.46 7.77 -20.71
N THR A 53 -15.15 7.47 -20.75
CA THR A 53 -14.48 6.84 -21.92
C THR A 53 -14.89 5.38 -22.09
N GLN A 54 -15.00 4.62 -21.00
CA GLN A 54 -15.53 3.25 -21.04
C GLN A 54 -16.98 3.22 -21.51
N ASN A 55 -17.82 4.13 -21.01
CA ASN A 55 -19.20 4.23 -21.43
C ASN A 55 -19.34 4.65 -22.91
N ALA A 56 -18.47 5.55 -23.39
CA ALA A 56 -18.41 5.90 -24.82
C ALA A 56 -18.06 4.70 -25.71
N LEU A 57 -17.14 3.84 -25.26
CA LEU A 57 -16.80 2.61 -25.96
C LEU A 57 -17.97 1.63 -26.01
N ILE A 58 -18.67 1.43 -24.89
CA ILE A 58 -19.87 0.59 -24.83
C ILE A 58 -20.91 1.12 -25.84
N LYS A 59 -21.20 2.42 -25.80
CA LYS A 59 -22.15 3.04 -26.75
C LYS A 59 -21.77 2.83 -28.21
N LEU A 60 -20.49 2.96 -28.59
CA LEU A 60 -20.05 2.68 -29.95
C LEU A 60 -20.31 1.22 -30.37
N LEU A 61 -20.11 0.28 -29.48
CA LEU A 61 -20.30 -1.14 -29.78
C LEU A 61 -21.78 -1.51 -29.92
N VAL A 62 -22.67 -0.93 -29.10
CA VAL A 62 -24.09 -1.29 -29.09
C VAL A 62 -24.93 -0.51 -30.10
N ASN A 63 -24.53 0.70 -30.51
CA ASN A 63 -25.31 1.56 -31.42
C ASN A 63 -25.47 1.04 -32.85
N TYR A 64 -24.92 -0.12 -33.17
CA TYR A 64 -25.11 -0.81 -34.45
C TYR A 64 -26.49 -1.49 -34.54
N TRP A 65 -27.01 -1.93 -33.44
CA TRP A 65 -28.22 -2.73 -33.36
C TRP A 65 -29.44 -1.86 -33.03
N GLU A 66 -30.55 -2.09 -33.74
CA GLU A 66 -31.84 -1.43 -33.41
C GLU A 66 -32.31 -1.79 -31.99
N GLN A 67 -32.06 -3.04 -31.59
CA GLN A 67 -32.32 -3.55 -30.23
C GLN A 67 -31.04 -4.16 -29.66
N PRO A 68 -30.22 -3.38 -28.96
CA PRO A 68 -28.94 -3.84 -28.45
C PRO A 68 -29.11 -4.84 -27.30
N ASN A 69 -28.35 -5.93 -27.33
CA ASN A 69 -28.24 -6.86 -26.24
C ASN A 69 -27.20 -6.36 -25.22
N LEU A 70 -27.57 -5.37 -24.43
CA LEU A 70 -26.74 -4.77 -23.39
C LEU A 70 -27.31 -5.11 -22.02
N PHE A 71 -26.50 -5.74 -21.19
CA PHE A 71 -26.83 -6.08 -19.81
C PHE A 71 -25.83 -5.39 -18.87
N VAL A 72 -26.34 -4.56 -17.95
CA VAL A 72 -25.51 -3.85 -16.99
C VAL A 72 -25.91 -4.22 -15.57
N VAL A 73 -24.95 -4.41 -14.70
CA VAL A 73 -25.12 -4.65 -13.27
C VAL A 73 -24.34 -3.63 -12.49
N GLY A 74 -24.92 -3.05 -11.46
CA GLY A 74 -24.25 -2.08 -10.63
C GLY A 74 -25.04 -1.72 -9.38
N ASP A 75 -24.37 -1.08 -8.46
CA ASP A 75 -24.94 -0.61 -7.19
C ASP A 75 -24.45 0.83 -6.94
N ASP A 76 -25.34 1.80 -7.11
CA ASP A 76 -25.04 3.21 -6.90
C ASP A 76 -24.56 3.53 -5.48
N ASP A 77 -25.01 2.75 -4.49
CA ASP A 77 -24.60 2.88 -3.09
C ASP A 77 -23.14 2.46 -2.86
N GLN A 78 -22.51 1.75 -3.82
CA GLN A 78 -21.11 1.34 -3.80
C GLN A 78 -20.20 2.23 -4.66
N SER A 79 -20.71 3.28 -5.28
CA SER A 79 -19.91 4.19 -6.10
C SER A 79 -18.99 5.08 -5.26
N ILE A 80 -17.77 4.60 -4.98
CA ILE A 80 -16.75 5.30 -4.19
C ILE A 80 -15.55 5.76 -5.03
N PHE A 81 -15.52 5.47 -6.34
CA PHE A 81 -14.40 5.75 -7.25
C PHE A 81 -14.58 7.01 -8.11
N ARG A 82 -15.41 7.96 -7.69
CA ARG A 82 -15.63 9.23 -8.43
C ARG A 82 -14.32 9.98 -8.72
N PHE A 83 -13.35 9.92 -7.80
CA PHE A 83 -12.02 10.52 -7.98
C PHE A 83 -11.18 9.87 -9.08
N GLN A 84 -11.54 8.67 -9.54
CA GLN A 84 -10.94 7.97 -10.68
C GLN A 84 -11.75 8.12 -11.98
N GLY A 85 -12.74 9.03 -12.00
CA GLY A 85 -13.57 9.28 -13.19
C GLY A 85 -14.82 8.41 -13.28
N ALA A 86 -15.13 7.58 -12.28
CA ALA A 86 -16.41 6.89 -12.16
C ALA A 86 -17.56 7.91 -12.05
N ASN A 87 -18.66 7.66 -12.76
CA ASN A 87 -19.78 8.57 -12.77
C ASN A 87 -21.11 7.82 -12.67
N VAL A 88 -21.79 7.96 -11.52
CA VAL A 88 -23.15 7.41 -11.29
C VAL A 88 -24.17 7.95 -12.30
N GLU A 89 -23.92 9.15 -12.88
CA GLU A 89 -24.76 9.69 -13.93
C GLU A 89 -24.82 8.78 -15.18
N ASN A 90 -23.82 7.93 -15.40
CA ASN A 90 -23.87 6.93 -16.46
C ASN A 90 -25.05 5.97 -16.30
N MET A 91 -25.44 5.63 -15.06
CA MET A 91 -26.61 4.79 -14.78
C MET A 91 -27.93 5.53 -15.09
N LEU A 92 -28.00 6.82 -14.78
CA LEU A 92 -29.16 7.67 -15.12
C LEU A 92 -29.25 7.88 -16.62
N HIS A 93 -28.14 8.14 -17.29
CA HIS A 93 -28.10 8.27 -18.74
C HIS A 93 -28.48 6.97 -19.44
N PHE A 94 -28.06 5.84 -18.93
CA PHE A 94 -28.46 4.53 -19.45
C PHE A 94 -29.97 4.35 -19.40
N GLN A 95 -30.59 4.63 -18.27
CA GLN A 95 -32.05 4.56 -18.15
C GLN A 95 -32.76 5.54 -19.09
N HIS A 96 -32.25 6.76 -19.23
CA HIS A 96 -32.82 7.76 -20.12
C HIS A 96 -32.66 7.40 -21.61
N ASP A 97 -31.48 6.92 -22.00
CA ASP A 97 -31.15 6.61 -23.40
C ASP A 97 -31.96 5.41 -23.95
N TYR A 98 -32.38 4.49 -23.05
CA TYR A 98 -33.11 3.27 -23.41
C TYR A 98 -34.49 3.18 -22.70
N ALA A 99 -35.06 4.29 -22.27
CA ALA A 99 -36.20 4.37 -21.35
C ALA A 99 -37.40 3.44 -21.68
N GLU A 100 -37.73 3.25 -22.95
CA GLU A 100 -38.84 2.42 -23.39
C GLU A 100 -38.51 0.92 -23.47
N GLU A 101 -37.21 0.56 -23.49
CA GLU A 101 -36.72 -0.78 -23.74
C GLU A 101 -36.01 -1.39 -22.53
N VAL A 102 -35.74 -0.60 -21.48
CA VAL A 102 -35.04 -1.07 -20.29
C VAL A 102 -35.91 -1.96 -19.42
N LEU A 103 -35.48 -3.19 -19.23
CA LEU A 103 -35.97 -4.04 -18.15
C LEU A 103 -35.10 -3.82 -16.92
N MET A 104 -35.63 -3.06 -15.95
CA MET A 104 -34.96 -2.83 -14.67
C MET A 104 -35.35 -3.91 -13.66
N ILE A 105 -34.35 -4.56 -13.06
CA ILE A 105 -34.53 -5.57 -12.02
C ILE A 105 -33.79 -5.12 -10.76
N VAL A 106 -34.49 -4.95 -9.67
CA VAL A 106 -33.91 -4.64 -8.36
C VAL A 106 -33.61 -5.95 -7.62
N LEU A 107 -32.35 -6.15 -7.22
CA LEU A 107 -31.95 -7.31 -6.44
C LEU A 107 -32.08 -6.99 -4.95
N GLU A 108 -33.11 -7.52 -4.31
CA GLU A 108 -33.42 -7.28 -2.88
C GLU A 108 -32.78 -8.30 -1.96
N ASN A 109 -32.62 -9.54 -2.44
CA ASN A 109 -32.09 -10.64 -1.63
C ASN A 109 -30.56 -10.54 -1.49
N ASN A 110 -30.08 -10.37 -0.26
CA ASN A 110 -28.66 -10.35 0.07
C ASN A 110 -28.23 -11.66 0.73
N TYR A 111 -27.26 -12.34 0.14
CA TYR A 111 -26.72 -13.63 0.60
C TYR A 111 -25.36 -13.51 1.29
N ARG A 112 -24.88 -12.29 1.53
CA ARG A 112 -23.54 -12.02 2.10
C ARG A 112 -23.59 -11.57 3.55
N SER A 113 -24.57 -10.73 3.90
CA SER A 113 -24.59 -9.99 5.15
C SER A 113 -25.80 -10.33 6.01
N THR A 114 -25.67 -10.17 7.33
CA THR A 114 -26.78 -10.27 8.26
C THR A 114 -27.68 -9.04 8.17
N GLN A 115 -28.97 -9.15 8.58
CA GLN A 115 -29.90 -8.04 8.52
C GLN A 115 -29.43 -6.81 9.32
N PRO A 116 -28.88 -6.92 10.56
CA PRO A 116 -28.38 -5.77 11.28
C PRO A 116 -27.28 -4.98 10.56
N ILE A 117 -26.42 -5.65 9.77
CA ILE A 117 -25.41 -4.99 8.94
C ILE A 117 -26.06 -4.22 7.80
N LEU A 118 -27.04 -4.83 7.10
CA LEU A 118 -27.77 -4.18 6.02
C LEU A 118 -28.56 -2.96 6.51
N ASP A 119 -29.21 -3.06 7.65
CA ASP A 119 -29.96 -1.96 8.25
C ASP A 119 -29.03 -0.79 8.65
N ALA A 120 -27.90 -1.09 9.30
CA ALA A 120 -26.92 -0.09 9.66
C ALA A 120 -26.32 0.62 8.42
N SER A 121 -26.01 -0.15 7.38
CA SER A 121 -25.50 0.38 6.11
C SER A 121 -26.54 1.28 5.44
N THR A 122 -27.82 0.89 5.45
CA THR A 122 -28.92 1.66 4.90
C THR A 122 -29.10 3.00 5.63
N ILE A 123 -28.98 3.03 6.96
CA ILE A 123 -29.04 4.27 7.74
C ILE A 123 -27.93 5.24 7.32
N ILE A 124 -26.71 4.73 7.13
CA ILE A 124 -25.56 5.56 6.73
C ILE A 124 -25.77 6.11 5.31
N ILE A 125 -26.09 5.24 4.36
CA ILE A 125 -26.17 5.62 2.94
C ILE A 125 -27.38 6.53 2.64
N ASN A 126 -28.41 6.51 3.46
CA ASN A 126 -29.56 7.42 3.32
C ASN A 126 -29.20 8.91 3.48
N ASN A 127 -28.03 9.23 4.02
CA ASN A 127 -27.49 10.60 4.03
C ASN A 127 -27.01 11.06 2.65
N ASN A 128 -26.80 10.15 1.70
CA ASN A 128 -26.38 10.48 0.35
C ASN A 128 -27.59 10.87 -0.51
N GLN A 129 -27.62 12.13 -0.97
CA GLN A 129 -28.68 12.66 -1.83
C GLN A 129 -28.56 12.21 -3.29
N GLU A 130 -27.40 11.69 -3.69
CA GLU A 130 -27.12 11.29 -5.06
C GLU A 130 -27.60 9.87 -5.41
N ARG A 131 -28.22 9.18 -4.46
CA ARG A 131 -28.77 7.83 -4.67
C ARG A 131 -29.81 7.78 -5.78
N LEU A 132 -29.80 6.70 -6.57
CA LEU A 132 -30.76 6.48 -7.64
C LEU A 132 -32.22 6.41 -7.14
N VAL A 133 -32.46 5.90 -5.94
CA VAL A 133 -33.80 5.88 -5.32
C VAL A 133 -34.38 7.28 -5.10
N ASN A 134 -33.54 8.31 -5.04
CA ASN A 134 -33.97 9.70 -4.94
C ASN A 134 -34.20 10.36 -6.30
N LYS A 135 -33.74 9.74 -7.40
CA LYS A 135 -33.74 10.33 -8.76
C LYS A 135 -34.69 9.60 -9.71
N ILE A 136 -34.98 8.33 -9.45
CA ILE A 136 -35.84 7.49 -10.29
C ILE A 136 -37.15 7.26 -9.56
N GLU A 137 -38.24 7.74 -10.11
CA GLU A 137 -39.57 7.59 -9.53
C GLU A 137 -40.01 6.12 -9.47
N GLY A 138 -40.47 5.68 -8.30
CA GLY A 138 -40.91 4.30 -8.07
C GLY A 138 -39.77 3.28 -7.86
N LEU A 139 -38.51 3.71 -7.83
CA LEU A 139 -37.40 2.83 -7.48
C LEU A 139 -37.32 2.65 -5.96
N GLU A 140 -37.56 1.44 -5.50
CA GLU A 140 -37.35 1.05 -4.11
C GLU A 140 -36.16 0.09 -4.03
N LYS A 141 -35.33 0.24 -2.98
CA LYS A 141 -34.16 -0.59 -2.74
C LYS A 141 -34.14 -1.00 -1.27
N LYS A 142 -34.68 -2.19 -1.00
CA LYS A 142 -34.74 -2.77 0.34
C LYS A 142 -34.00 -4.09 0.36
N LEU A 143 -32.86 -4.13 1.02
CA LEU A 143 -32.05 -5.36 1.13
C LEU A 143 -32.55 -6.26 2.26
N ILE A 144 -32.72 -7.54 1.96
CA ILE A 144 -33.18 -8.57 2.89
C ILE A 144 -32.12 -9.66 2.98
N SER A 145 -31.65 -9.95 4.20
CA SER A 145 -30.74 -11.07 4.45
C SER A 145 -31.41 -12.39 4.13
N SER A 146 -30.92 -13.08 3.10
CA SER A 146 -31.55 -14.29 2.57
C SER A 146 -30.64 -15.52 2.60
N HIS A 147 -29.41 -15.39 3.17
CA HIS A 147 -28.53 -16.54 3.35
C HIS A 147 -29.04 -17.43 4.49
N PRO A 148 -29.20 -18.76 4.28
CA PRO A 148 -29.79 -19.66 5.28
C PRO A 148 -29.12 -19.58 6.67
N ASP A 149 -27.79 -19.45 6.71
CA ASP A 149 -27.02 -19.43 7.97
C ASP A 149 -26.94 -18.04 8.60
N LEU A 150 -27.20 -16.96 7.84
CA LEU A 150 -27.04 -15.58 8.30
C LEU A 150 -28.33 -14.85 8.59
N GLN A 151 -29.44 -15.26 7.97
CA GLN A 151 -30.74 -14.59 8.07
C GLN A 151 -31.27 -14.47 9.52
N ASN A 152 -30.89 -15.40 10.39
CA ASN A 152 -31.33 -15.43 11.79
C ASN A 152 -30.28 -14.81 12.75
N ASN A 153 -29.15 -14.34 12.23
CA ASN A 153 -28.11 -13.71 13.06
C ASN A 153 -28.49 -12.24 13.35
N THR A 154 -28.69 -11.95 14.63
CA THR A 154 -29.10 -10.63 15.13
C THR A 154 -27.95 -9.82 15.75
N THR A 155 -26.70 -10.25 15.57
CA THR A 155 -25.53 -9.54 16.12
C THR A 155 -25.41 -8.16 15.48
N LEU A 156 -25.43 -7.13 16.32
CA LEU A 156 -25.35 -5.73 15.89
C LEU A 156 -23.89 -5.34 15.60
N PRO A 157 -23.67 -4.48 14.59
CA PRO A 157 -22.39 -3.77 14.46
C PRO A 157 -22.12 -2.92 15.70
N SER A 158 -20.86 -2.83 16.10
CA SER A 158 -20.42 -2.01 17.23
C SER A 158 -19.51 -0.86 16.78
N ILE A 159 -19.60 0.27 17.50
CA ILE A 159 -18.71 1.41 17.32
C ILE A 159 -17.95 1.58 18.62
N VAL A 160 -16.61 1.57 18.55
CA VAL A 160 -15.74 1.78 19.69
C VAL A 160 -14.88 3.01 19.44
N SER A 161 -14.70 3.84 20.45
CA SER A 161 -13.86 5.04 20.40
C SER A 161 -12.70 4.90 21.37
N TYR A 162 -11.50 5.24 20.90
CA TYR A 162 -10.26 5.12 21.65
C TYR A 162 -9.62 6.49 21.88
N GLY A 163 -8.78 6.60 22.90
CA GLY A 163 -8.06 7.81 23.23
C GLY A 163 -6.89 8.10 22.27
N ASN A 164 -6.34 7.06 21.68
CA ASN A 164 -5.23 7.14 20.72
C ASN A 164 -5.17 5.91 19.79
N PRO A 165 -4.44 5.98 18.66
CA PRO A 165 -4.34 4.86 17.71
C PRO A 165 -3.70 3.59 18.30
N GLN A 166 -2.81 3.71 19.27
CA GLN A 166 -2.17 2.55 19.87
C GLN A 166 -3.16 1.73 20.71
N GLU A 167 -4.02 2.38 21.48
CA GLU A 167 -5.09 1.71 22.23
C GLU A 167 -6.03 0.98 21.28
N GLU A 168 -6.41 1.61 20.15
CA GLU A 168 -7.23 0.99 19.12
C GLU A 168 -6.57 -0.28 18.55
N MET A 169 -5.28 -0.21 18.15
CA MET A 169 -4.56 -1.35 17.58
C MET A 169 -4.41 -2.51 18.57
N ILE A 170 -4.16 -2.20 19.85
CA ILE A 170 -4.07 -3.21 20.92
C ILE A 170 -5.42 -3.90 21.09
N ASP A 171 -6.50 -3.15 21.19
CA ASP A 171 -7.84 -3.71 21.40
C ASP A 171 -8.29 -4.55 20.20
N ILE A 172 -8.09 -4.07 18.97
CA ILE A 172 -8.37 -4.84 17.75
C ILE A 172 -7.57 -6.15 17.74
N THR A 173 -6.28 -6.10 18.09
CA THR A 173 -5.43 -7.29 18.17
C THR A 173 -5.95 -8.29 19.21
N GLU A 174 -6.39 -7.82 20.36
CA GLU A 174 -6.95 -8.65 21.42
C GLU A 174 -8.30 -9.25 21.02
N GLN A 175 -9.19 -8.46 20.41
CA GLN A 175 -10.47 -8.96 19.90
C GLN A 175 -10.28 -10.05 18.83
N ILE A 176 -9.34 -9.85 17.90
CA ILE A 176 -9.00 -10.86 16.89
C ILE A 176 -8.48 -12.13 17.55
N THR A 177 -7.60 -12.00 18.55
CA THR A 177 -7.08 -13.14 19.32
C THR A 177 -8.24 -13.94 19.92
N GLN A 178 -9.16 -13.27 20.60
CA GLN A 178 -10.33 -13.91 21.23
C GLN A 178 -11.27 -14.57 20.23
N ILE A 179 -11.43 -13.98 19.03
CA ILE A 179 -12.26 -14.55 17.98
C ILE A 179 -11.62 -15.85 17.44
N ILE A 180 -10.30 -15.86 17.25
CA ILE A 180 -9.54 -17.05 16.83
C ILE A 180 -9.60 -18.14 17.89
N GLU A 181 -9.47 -17.81 19.18
CA GLU A 181 -9.59 -18.76 20.29
C GLU A 181 -10.98 -19.40 20.38
N LYS A 182 -12.03 -18.69 19.91
CA LYS A 182 -13.40 -19.23 19.77
C LYS A 182 -13.57 -20.11 18.52
N GLY A 183 -12.53 -20.34 17.75
CA GLY A 183 -12.52 -21.28 16.61
C GLY A 183 -12.77 -20.63 15.25
N VAL A 184 -12.81 -19.31 15.13
CA VAL A 184 -12.88 -18.63 13.83
C VAL A 184 -11.50 -18.67 13.16
N ALA A 185 -11.45 -19.14 11.92
CA ALA A 185 -10.20 -19.22 11.19
C ALA A 185 -9.68 -17.81 10.82
N PRO A 186 -8.36 -17.52 10.90
CA PRO A 186 -7.82 -16.19 10.62
C PRO A 186 -8.19 -15.63 9.23
N GLN A 187 -8.33 -16.49 8.22
CA GLN A 187 -8.73 -16.09 6.87
C GLN A 187 -10.17 -15.58 6.77
N GLU A 188 -11.02 -15.82 7.79
CA GLU A 188 -12.39 -15.32 7.85
C GLU A 188 -12.47 -13.93 8.51
N ILE A 189 -11.33 -13.38 8.95
CA ILE A 189 -11.26 -12.09 9.63
C ILE A 189 -10.59 -11.08 8.70
N ALA A 190 -11.26 -9.95 8.47
CA ALA A 190 -10.73 -8.85 7.67
C ALA A 190 -10.64 -7.56 8.51
N VAL A 191 -9.52 -6.85 8.39
CA VAL A 191 -9.33 -5.51 8.94
C VAL A 191 -9.26 -4.52 7.78
N LEU A 192 -10.20 -3.59 7.72
CA LEU A 192 -10.25 -2.53 6.72
C LEU A 192 -9.73 -1.22 7.32
N TYR A 193 -8.86 -0.55 6.61
CA TYR A 193 -8.25 0.71 7.04
C TYR A 193 -8.16 1.70 5.88
N LYS A 194 -8.10 2.98 6.19
CA LYS A 194 -8.00 4.05 5.18
C LYS A 194 -6.56 4.29 4.74
N GLU A 195 -5.63 4.31 5.68
CA GLU A 195 -4.24 4.68 5.43
C GLU A 195 -3.31 3.46 5.48
N ASN A 196 -2.44 3.33 4.47
CA ASN A 196 -1.52 2.19 4.38
C ASN A 196 -0.62 2.04 5.61
N ARG A 197 -0.17 3.15 6.19
CA ARG A 197 0.66 3.15 7.41
C ARG A 197 -0.05 2.45 8.57
N TYR A 198 -1.33 2.74 8.78
CA TYR A 198 -2.13 2.07 9.81
C TYR A 198 -2.17 0.55 9.58
N GLY A 199 -2.35 0.12 8.33
CA GLY A 199 -2.34 -1.31 7.98
C GLY A 199 -1.01 -2.01 8.28
N GLU A 200 0.12 -1.32 8.10
CA GLU A 200 1.45 -1.84 8.44
C GLU A 200 1.64 -1.97 9.96
N GLU A 201 1.21 -0.95 10.71
CA GLU A 201 1.30 -0.93 12.16
C GLU A 201 0.44 -2.02 12.80
N ILE A 202 -0.84 -2.18 12.40
CA ILE A 202 -1.72 -3.24 12.93
C ILE A 202 -1.22 -4.64 12.55
N ALA A 203 -0.67 -4.82 11.33
CA ALA A 203 -0.06 -6.07 10.92
C ALA A 203 1.11 -6.46 11.84
N HIS A 204 1.92 -5.49 12.27
CA HIS A 204 3.01 -5.71 13.21
C HIS A 204 2.50 -6.18 14.57
N PHE A 205 1.45 -5.57 15.14
CA PHE A 205 0.84 -6.01 16.39
C PHE A 205 0.33 -7.45 16.30
N LEU A 206 -0.37 -7.80 15.20
CA LEU A 206 -0.86 -9.16 14.98
C LEU A 206 0.28 -10.19 14.87
N GLN A 207 1.36 -9.85 14.15
CA GLN A 207 2.55 -10.69 14.02
C GLN A 207 3.25 -10.93 15.37
N GLN A 208 3.30 -9.94 16.26
CA GLN A 208 3.82 -10.12 17.61
C GLN A 208 3.03 -11.15 18.44
N LYS A 209 1.76 -11.33 18.15
CA LYS A 209 0.89 -12.37 18.72
C LYS A 209 0.94 -13.69 17.94
N ASN A 210 1.84 -13.83 16.95
CA ASN A 210 1.94 -14.98 16.04
C ASN A 210 0.65 -15.25 15.24
N ILE A 211 -0.16 -14.23 14.99
CA ILE A 211 -1.34 -14.30 14.14
C ILE A 211 -0.89 -14.10 12.69
N PRO A 212 -1.18 -15.05 11.78
CA PRO A 212 -0.82 -14.90 10.37
C PRO A 212 -1.60 -13.75 9.73
N VAL A 213 -0.90 -12.89 9.01
CA VAL A 213 -1.48 -11.73 8.32
C VAL A 213 -1.20 -11.81 6.83
N TYR A 214 -2.23 -11.60 6.03
CA TYR A 214 -2.10 -11.39 4.59
C TYR A 214 -2.41 -9.92 4.25
N THR A 215 -1.51 -9.26 3.55
CA THR A 215 -1.72 -7.91 3.01
C THR A 215 -1.42 -7.92 1.51
N LYS A 216 -2.26 -7.26 0.71
CA LYS A 216 -2.06 -7.13 -0.74
C LYS A 216 -0.88 -6.21 -1.11
N ARG A 217 -0.38 -5.44 -0.14
CA ARG A 217 0.73 -4.54 -0.40
C ARG A 217 2.04 -5.31 -0.45
N THR A 218 2.75 -5.20 -1.54
CA THR A 218 4.16 -5.59 -1.60
C THR A 218 4.95 -4.61 -0.74
N ALA A 219 5.58 -5.10 0.31
CA ALA A 219 6.50 -4.28 1.10
C ALA A 219 7.58 -3.71 0.17
N ASN A 220 7.82 -2.41 0.26
CA ASN A 220 8.96 -1.83 -0.43
C ASN A 220 10.23 -2.44 0.17
N LEU A 221 10.99 -3.16 -0.63
CA LEU A 221 12.21 -3.82 -0.18
C LEU A 221 13.19 -2.81 0.43
N LEU A 222 13.26 -1.60 -0.13
CA LEU A 222 14.14 -0.53 0.35
C LEU A 222 13.75 0.01 1.75
N ASP A 223 12.51 -0.25 2.20
CA ASP A 223 12.07 0.14 3.55
C ASP A 223 12.40 -0.89 4.63
N GLN A 224 12.88 -2.06 4.24
CA GLN A 224 13.31 -3.09 5.19
C GLN A 224 14.50 -2.62 6.01
N THR A 225 14.49 -2.89 7.31
CA THR A 225 15.53 -2.43 8.25
C THR A 225 16.93 -2.84 7.79
N LEU A 226 17.11 -4.09 7.37
CA LEU A 226 18.41 -4.58 6.89
C LEU A 226 18.89 -3.82 5.65
N ILE A 227 17.98 -3.56 4.71
CA ILE A 227 18.31 -2.85 3.47
C ILE A 227 18.68 -1.39 3.77
N LYS A 228 17.94 -0.72 4.65
CA LYS A 228 18.29 0.63 5.11
C LYS A 228 19.67 0.67 5.78
N GLN A 229 19.97 -0.32 6.59
CA GLN A 229 21.29 -0.45 7.22
C GLN A 229 22.41 -0.65 6.20
N ILE A 230 22.18 -1.46 5.16
CA ILE A 230 23.14 -1.63 4.06
C ILE A 230 23.31 -0.31 3.29
N ILE A 231 22.21 0.39 2.99
CA ILE A 231 22.27 1.70 2.32
C ILE A 231 23.05 2.71 3.17
N THR A 232 22.79 2.80 4.48
CA THR A 232 23.54 3.68 5.40
C THR A 232 25.05 3.34 5.39
N LEU A 233 25.38 2.06 5.33
CA LEU A 233 26.78 1.62 5.22
C LEU A 233 27.41 2.05 3.90
N LEU A 234 26.71 1.88 2.78
CA LEU A 234 27.19 2.31 1.46
C LEU A 234 27.33 3.85 1.37
N ASP A 235 26.38 4.61 1.95
CA ASP A 235 26.48 6.06 2.04
C ASP A 235 27.69 6.50 2.87
N TYR A 236 27.97 5.81 3.97
CA TYR A 236 29.17 6.03 4.75
C TYR A 236 30.45 5.78 3.95
N LEU A 237 30.53 4.66 3.25
CA LEU A 237 31.69 4.33 2.42
C LEU A 237 31.90 5.36 1.30
N ASN A 238 30.82 5.79 0.66
CA ASN A 238 30.88 6.83 -0.35
C ASN A 238 31.34 8.18 0.23
N CYS A 239 30.81 8.56 1.41
CA CYS A 239 31.23 9.79 2.10
C CYS A 239 32.74 9.77 2.43
N GLU A 240 33.26 8.64 2.92
CA GLU A 240 34.68 8.49 3.26
C GLU A 240 35.60 8.47 2.04
N LEU A 241 35.09 8.05 0.85
CA LEU A 241 35.83 8.15 -0.42
C LEU A 241 35.90 9.59 -0.93
N ASP A 242 34.78 10.34 -0.85
CA ASP A 242 34.72 11.71 -1.34
C ASP A 242 35.54 12.63 -0.44
N GLN A 243 35.39 12.49 0.87
CA GLN A 243 36.07 13.31 1.86
C GLN A 243 36.31 12.51 3.16
N SER A 244 37.55 12.03 3.31
CA SER A 244 37.89 11.23 4.46
C SER A 244 37.63 11.92 5.80
N TYR A 245 37.04 11.16 6.73
CA TYR A 245 36.69 11.57 8.09
C TYR A 245 35.47 12.48 8.24
N GLU A 246 34.65 12.67 7.22
CA GLU A 246 33.40 13.47 7.32
C GLU A 246 32.16 12.62 7.63
N GLY A 247 32.21 11.30 7.44
CA GLY A 247 31.12 10.38 7.69
C GLY A 247 30.78 10.10 9.17
N ALA A 248 31.17 10.97 10.12
CA ALA A 248 31.05 10.71 11.55
C ALA A 248 29.63 10.43 12.02
N HIS A 249 28.61 11.06 11.45
CA HIS A 249 27.19 10.86 11.80
C HIS A 249 26.68 9.50 11.32
N LEU A 250 27.06 9.07 10.12
CA LEU A 250 26.73 7.74 9.58
C LEU A 250 27.45 6.63 10.35
N LEU A 251 28.75 6.85 10.67
CA LEU A 251 29.52 5.91 11.49
C LEU A 251 28.91 5.71 12.88
N PHE A 252 28.42 6.78 13.50
CA PHE A 252 27.71 6.69 14.78
C PHE A 252 26.46 5.84 14.65
N GLU A 253 25.65 6.03 13.60
CA GLU A 253 24.46 5.21 13.33
C GLU A 253 24.84 3.75 13.08
N ILE A 254 25.83 3.48 12.25
CA ILE A 254 26.29 2.14 11.90
C ILE A 254 26.72 1.36 13.15
N LEU A 255 27.44 1.98 14.08
CA LEU A 255 27.86 1.31 15.30
C LEU A 255 26.68 0.90 16.21
N HIS A 256 25.51 1.50 16.07
CA HIS A 256 24.29 1.13 16.78
C HIS A 256 23.50 -0.02 16.12
N PHE A 257 23.95 -0.53 14.98
CA PHE A 257 23.28 -1.67 14.36
C PHE A 257 23.40 -2.92 15.23
N LYS A 258 22.27 -3.60 15.43
CA LYS A 258 22.18 -4.75 16.35
C LYS A 258 23.15 -5.88 16.01
N TRP A 259 23.55 -6.05 14.77
CA TRP A 259 24.46 -7.11 14.34
C TRP A 259 25.88 -6.97 14.91
N TRP A 260 26.31 -5.76 15.27
CA TRP A 260 27.60 -5.55 15.93
C TRP A 260 27.62 -5.96 17.40
N ASN A 261 26.46 -6.00 18.06
CA ASN A 261 26.32 -6.29 19.49
C ASN A 261 27.16 -5.38 20.38
N ILE A 262 27.35 -4.12 19.99
CA ILE A 262 28.12 -3.13 20.75
C ILE A 262 27.19 -2.46 21.77
N SER A 263 27.67 -2.33 23.02
CA SER A 263 26.91 -1.63 24.05
C SER A 263 26.73 -0.14 23.69
N PRO A 264 25.51 0.42 23.71
CA PRO A 264 25.28 1.85 23.47
C PRO A 264 26.06 2.76 24.42
N ILE A 265 26.34 2.33 25.65
CA ILE A 265 27.14 3.05 26.63
C ILE A 265 28.59 3.18 26.14
N THR A 266 29.14 2.15 25.50
CA THR A 266 30.49 2.16 24.94
C THR A 266 30.57 3.17 23.80
N ILE A 267 29.59 3.18 22.90
CA ILE A 267 29.52 4.13 21.79
C ILE A 267 29.41 5.57 22.33
N ALA A 268 28.55 5.80 23.29
CA ALA A 268 28.35 7.12 23.93
C ALA A 268 29.66 7.65 24.59
N LYS A 269 30.38 6.81 25.33
CA LYS A 269 31.67 7.18 25.96
C LYS A 269 32.68 7.65 24.91
N ILE A 270 32.85 6.90 23.82
CA ILE A 270 33.81 7.23 22.76
C ILE A 270 33.39 8.46 21.99
N THR A 271 32.09 8.61 21.73
CA THR A 271 31.55 9.82 21.08
C THR A 271 31.80 11.07 21.93
N PHE A 272 31.62 10.97 23.25
CA PHE A 272 31.89 12.06 24.17
C PHE A 272 33.36 12.45 24.15
N GLU A 273 34.27 11.49 24.19
CA GLU A 273 35.71 11.75 24.11
C GLU A 273 36.13 12.35 22.78
N ALA A 274 35.62 11.82 21.65
CA ALA A 274 35.87 12.39 20.32
C ALA A 274 35.39 13.84 20.21
N ASN A 275 34.25 14.16 20.80
CA ASN A 275 33.74 15.53 20.83
C ASN A 275 34.56 16.50 21.70
N GLN A 276 35.15 16.00 22.80
CA GLN A 276 36.07 16.83 23.61
C GLN A 276 37.36 17.18 22.86
N LEU A 277 37.85 16.26 22.01
CA LEU A 277 39.05 16.49 21.22
C LEU A 277 38.82 17.32 19.96
N LYS A 278 37.57 17.55 19.56
CA LYS A 278 37.17 18.22 18.29
C LYS A 278 37.41 19.71 18.27
N TYR A 279 37.63 20.36 19.41
CA TYR A 279 37.92 21.80 19.42
C TYR A 279 39.42 22.05 19.08
N GLY A 280 39.76 21.97 17.77
CA GLY A 280 41.05 22.48 17.34
C GLY A 280 41.71 21.94 16.09
N SER A 281 41.39 20.74 15.57
CA SER A 281 41.99 20.28 14.30
C SER A 281 41.22 19.17 13.60
N PRO A 282 41.28 19.07 12.25
CA PRO A 282 40.69 17.98 11.45
C PRO A 282 41.23 16.60 11.80
N GLU A 283 42.35 16.52 12.53
CA GLU A 283 43.02 15.28 12.93
C GLU A 283 42.25 14.48 14.00
N ASN A 284 41.21 15.02 14.62
CA ASN A 284 40.45 14.42 15.73
C ASN A 284 39.04 14.00 15.29
N SER A 285 38.89 13.33 14.15
CA SER A 285 37.60 12.80 13.72
C SER A 285 37.16 11.62 14.59
N PHE A 286 35.86 11.38 14.70
CA PHE A 286 35.29 10.25 15.44
C PHE A 286 35.87 8.90 14.97
N ARG A 287 36.02 8.70 13.66
CA ARG A 287 36.67 7.51 13.07
C ARG A 287 38.11 7.34 13.55
N LYS A 288 38.93 8.42 13.57
CA LYS A 288 40.32 8.34 14.00
C LYS A 288 40.44 7.97 15.48
N VAL A 289 39.63 8.55 16.33
CA VAL A 289 39.58 8.22 17.77
C VAL A 289 39.20 6.73 17.97
N LEU A 290 38.23 6.21 17.19
CA LEU A 290 37.87 4.79 17.22
C LEU A 290 39.03 3.88 16.83
N VAL A 291 39.72 4.17 15.72
CA VAL A 291 40.87 3.38 15.25
C VAL A 291 42.01 3.39 16.27
N GLU A 292 42.39 4.56 16.80
CA GLU A 292 43.45 4.68 17.82
C GLU A 292 43.16 3.89 19.08
N LYS A 293 41.91 3.96 19.58
CA LYS A 293 41.48 3.22 20.77
C LYS A 293 41.45 1.71 20.55
N THR A 294 41.03 1.25 19.39
CA THR A 294 41.00 -0.20 19.09
C THR A 294 42.42 -0.75 18.89
N GLN A 295 43.39 0.04 18.42
CA GLN A 295 44.78 -0.35 18.33
C GLN A 295 45.49 -0.38 19.70
N GLN A 296 45.16 0.54 20.63
CA GLN A 296 45.76 0.57 21.99
C GLN A 296 45.27 -0.59 22.88
N VAL A 297 44.13 -1.17 22.61
CA VAL A 297 43.55 -2.29 23.37
C VAL A 297 44.28 -3.62 23.18
N GLN A 298 45.11 -3.76 22.18
CA GLN A 298 46.02 -4.93 22.10
C GLN A 298 47.07 -4.99 23.21
N GLY A 299 47.14 -3.98 24.09
CA GLY A 299 48.20 -3.84 25.11
C GLY A 299 47.77 -3.74 26.58
N SER A 300 46.57 -3.38 27.03
CA SER A 300 46.21 -3.37 28.46
C SER A 300 44.72 -3.10 28.80
N LEU A 301 44.21 -3.90 29.74
CA LEU A 301 43.27 -3.49 30.85
C LEU A 301 41.94 -2.80 30.56
N PHE A 302 41.08 -3.27 29.62
CA PHE A 302 39.68 -3.02 29.70
C PHE A 302 38.87 -4.33 29.66
N GLN A 303 38.64 -4.89 30.83
CA GLN A 303 37.74 -6.01 31.13
C GLN A 303 36.30 -5.48 31.41
N GLU A 304 35.75 -4.62 30.60
CA GLU A 304 34.30 -4.34 30.64
C GLU A 304 33.72 -4.59 29.26
N GLY A 305 32.74 -5.48 29.17
CA GLY A 305 32.16 -6.04 27.96
C GLY A 305 31.85 -5.00 26.87
N GLY A 306 32.27 -5.29 25.65
CA GLY A 306 31.98 -4.51 24.46
C GLY A 306 33.19 -4.04 23.65
N VAL A 307 34.39 -4.19 24.13
CA VAL A 307 35.62 -3.76 23.42
C VAL A 307 35.99 -4.68 22.25
N PRO A 308 35.87 -6.03 22.35
CA PRO A 308 36.17 -6.92 21.23
C PRO A 308 35.24 -6.74 20.04
N GLU A 309 33.96 -6.54 20.30
CA GLU A 309 32.94 -6.32 19.27
C GLU A 309 33.17 -4.99 18.54
N LEU A 310 33.53 -3.94 19.27
CA LEU A 310 33.88 -2.65 18.70
C LEU A 310 35.14 -2.75 17.83
N ALA A 311 36.20 -3.43 18.32
CA ALA A 311 37.43 -3.63 17.57
C ALA A 311 37.17 -4.39 16.25
N LYS A 312 36.31 -5.42 16.30
CA LYS A 312 35.89 -6.16 15.11
C LYS A 312 35.13 -5.26 14.13
N ALA A 313 34.14 -4.46 14.61
CA ALA A 313 33.40 -3.54 13.77
C ALA A 313 34.33 -2.53 13.07
N VAL A 314 35.24 -1.90 13.82
CA VAL A 314 36.22 -0.93 13.27
C VAL A 314 37.10 -1.60 12.23
N GLN A 315 37.61 -2.80 12.52
CA GLN A 315 38.45 -3.54 11.58
C GLN A 315 37.72 -3.84 10.26
N VAL A 316 36.48 -4.28 10.32
CA VAL A 316 35.67 -4.54 9.12
C VAL A 316 35.44 -3.25 8.34
N LEU A 317 35.03 -2.16 9.02
CA LEU A 317 34.79 -0.88 8.35
C LEU A 317 36.02 -0.31 7.69
N GLU A 318 37.20 -0.40 8.33
CA GLU A 318 38.47 0.03 7.74
C GLU A 318 38.86 -0.84 6.53
N SER A 319 38.64 -2.17 6.59
CA SER A 319 38.81 -3.04 5.44
C SER A 319 37.95 -2.65 4.27
N LEU A 320 36.63 -2.45 4.51
CA LEU A 320 35.68 -2.03 3.48
C LEU A 320 36.09 -0.69 2.83
N ILE A 321 36.47 0.33 3.61
CA ILE A 321 36.95 1.61 3.07
C ILE A 321 38.16 1.43 2.15
N ASN A 322 39.08 0.58 2.51
CA ASN A 322 40.28 0.33 1.69
C ASN A 322 39.98 -0.49 0.42
N GLU A 323 38.94 -1.33 0.44
CA GLU A 323 38.59 -2.21 -0.65
C GLU A 323 37.64 -1.57 -1.67
N VAL A 324 36.79 -0.64 -1.24
CA VAL A 324 35.78 0.02 -2.10
C VAL A 324 36.34 0.48 -3.47
N PRO A 325 37.52 1.10 -3.58
CA PRO A 325 38.05 1.51 -4.88
C PRO A 325 38.35 0.35 -5.85
N ASN A 326 38.46 -0.88 -5.33
CA ASN A 326 39.01 -2.03 -6.07
C ASN A 326 38.01 -3.16 -6.27
N VAL A 327 36.80 -3.10 -5.70
CA VAL A 327 35.84 -4.17 -5.77
C VAL A 327 34.51 -3.69 -6.37
N THR A 328 33.74 -4.63 -6.92
CA THR A 328 32.39 -4.32 -7.40
C THR A 328 31.41 -4.19 -6.23
N LEU A 329 30.32 -3.43 -6.43
CA LEU A 329 29.28 -3.26 -5.41
C LEU A 329 28.72 -4.61 -4.90
N LEU A 330 28.55 -5.59 -5.79
CA LEU A 330 28.06 -6.92 -5.43
C LEU A 330 29.05 -7.60 -4.45
N ASN A 331 30.32 -7.63 -4.78
CA ASN A 331 31.35 -8.25 -3.93
C ASN A 331 31.50 -7.53 -2.59
N LEU A 332 31.26 -6.22 -2.55
CA LEU A 332 31.32 -5.42 -1.33
C LEU A 332 30.15 -5.76 -0.37
N VAL A 333 28.97 -6.07 -0.91
CA VAL A 333 27.76 -6.41 -0.11
C VAL A 333 27.80 -7.87 0.35
N GLU A 334 28.52 -8.75 -0.35
CA GLU A 334 28.66 -10.17 0.01
C GLU A 334 29.71 -10.42 1.12
N GLN A 335 30.55 -9.44 1.43
CA GLN A 335 31.52 -9.48 2.54
C GLN A 335 30.90 -9.15 3.88
#